data_6bf8fb7c506f1c57928d275a1b5a1093
#
_entry.id   6bf8fb7c506f1c57928d275a1b5a1093
#
_cell.length_a   1.000
_cell.length_b   1.000
_cell.length_c   1.000
_cell.angle_alpha   90.00
_cell.angle_beta   90.00
_cell.angle_gamma   90.00
#
_symmetry.space_group_name_H-M   'P 1'
#
loop_
_entity.id
_entity.type
_entity.pdbx_description
1 polymer ?
#
loop_
_entity_poly.entity_id
_entity_poly.type
_entity_poly.pdbx_seq_one_letter_code
_entity_poly.pdbx_strand_id
1 'polypeptide(L)'
;MKEDKKFLGQPWGLATLFGTEMWERFSYYGMRAILLYYMWDLIASGDLHITKAVAASIMAIYASMVYLSGSLGGFIADRMIGSRKAVFIGGVFIMLGHIVLALPFGANALFGSIALIIIGTGLLKPNVSSLVGSLYSVNDPRRDAGFSIFVFGINLGSFISPLLVGWTQNSVGFHAAFGLAAIGMFFGLIQYYIGGKKDLPTDALYPTDPLQPEEIKPLIFRTVIALVVLGLVISLMFLMGWNQISDFINLLTVIAVLVPLAYFIQMITSSKVTKQERSRVLAYIPLFLGAVLFWALEEQGSVVLATFAANRTDTSWFPAAWFQSLNPFFIMLYTPFFAWMWTKWTKNAPSSPLKFAIGLMFAGASFLLLAIPGSLWGTAGRVSPLWLLGSWALIIIGEMLISPVGLSVTTKLAPKVFTSQMMSMWFLASAVGSALNAQFVGLYNPSTEIHYFLGFGAAAVVLGILMLFMVKTVKRLMGGIQ
;
A
#
# COMPACT_ATOMS: atom_id res chain seq x y z
N MET A 1 -30.08 31.10 7.93
CA MET A 1 -29.12 30.16 7.37
C MET A 1 -28.05 29.96 8.44
N LYS A 2 -27.92 28.74 9.01
CA LYS A 2 -26.75 28.45 9.84
C LYS A 2 -25.51 28.50 8.91
N GLU A 3 -24.55 29.38 9.23
CA GLU A 3 -23.25 29.34 8.54
C GLU A 3 -22.72 27.92 8.59
N ASP A 4 -22.54 27.30 7.42
CA ASP A 4 -21.95 25.97 7.34
C ASP A 4 -20.54 26.05 7.92
N LYS A 5 -20.32 25.34 9.01
CA LYS A 5 -18.99 25.26 9.64
C LYS A 5 -17.99 24.79 8.59
N LYS A 6 -16.87 25.50 8.48
CA LYS A 6 -15.79 25.20 7.53
C LYS A 6 -14.53 24.73 8.25
N PHE A 7 -13.89 23.69 7.73
CA PHE A 7 -12.58 23.21 8.14
C PHE A 7 -11.56 23.62 7.08
N LEU A 8 -10.70 24.57 7.37
CA LEU A 8 -9.73 25.11 6.40
C LEU A 8 -10.38 25.54 5.07
N GLY A 9 -11.57 26.16 5.14
CA GLY A 9 -12.35 26.56 3.96
C GLY A 9 -13.13 25.43 3.27
N GLN A 10 -13.05 24.20 3.75
CA GLN A 10 -13.70 23.00 3.21
C GLN A 10 -14.96 22.62 3.99
N PRO A 11 -15.84 21.74 3.45
CA PRO A 11 -16.94 21.17 4.20
C PRO A 11 -16.47 20.51 5.51
N TRP A 12 -17.23 20.64 6.60
CA TRP A 12 -16.80 20.10 7.90
C TRP A 12 -16.65 18.57 7.92
N GLY A 13 -17.38 17.86 7.06
CA GLY A 13 -17.20 16.41 6.85
C GLY A 13 -15.76 16.01 6.51
N LEU A 14 -14.98 16.92 5.90
CA LEU A 14 -13.57 16.68 5.65
C LEU A 14 -12.77 16.59 6.97
N ALA A 15 -13.10 17.37 8.00
CA ALA A 15 -12.44 17.27 9.31
C ALA A 15 -12.65 15.89 9.94
N THR A 16 -13.88 15.35 9.81
CA THR A 16 -14.20 13.99 10.28
C THR A 16 -13.37 12.95 9.55
N LEU A 17 -13.31 12.99 8.22
CA LEU A 17 -12.58 12.02 7.40
C LEU A 17 -11.07 12.17 7.54
N PHE A 18 -10.55 13.41 7.59
CA PHE A 18 -9.15 13.71 7.86
C PHE A 18 -8.66 13.09 9.18
N GLY A 19 -9.38 13.33 10.27
CA GLY A 19 -8.96 12.80 11.57
C GLY A 19 -9.14 11.28 11.66
N THR A 20 -10.20 10.74 11.06
CA THR A 20 -10.40 9.28 11.02
C THR A 20 -9.26 8.59 10.27
N GLU A 21 -8.90 9.09 9.10
CA GLU A 21 -7.79 8.53 8.30
C GLU A 21 -6.44 8.75 9.00
N MET A 22 -6.21 9.93 9.57
CA MET A 22 -4.99 10.22 10.34
C MET A 22 -4.80 9.20 11.47
N TRP A 23 -5.84 8.92 12.27
CA TRP A 23 -5.77 7.95 13.35
C TRP A 23 -5.65 6.50 12.86
N GLU A 24 -6.32 6.17 11.76
CA GLU A 24 -6.19 4.85 11.13
C GLU A 24 -4.78 4.65 10.61
N ARG A 25 -4.20 5.63 9.89
CA ARG A 25 -2.82 5.58 9.44
C ARG A 25 -1.82 5.55 10.59
N PHE A 26 -2.09 6.30 11.66
CA PHE A 26 -1.32 6.21 12.90
C PHE A 26 -1.30 4.77 13.41
N SER A 27 -2.45 4.12 13.53
CA SER A 27 -2.54 2.76 14.07
C SER A 27 -1.83 1.75 13.15
N TYR A 28 -2.07 1.82 11.84
CA TYR A 28 -1.52 0.91 10.85
C TYR A 28 0.00 1.02 10.72
N TYR A 29 0.53 2.23 10.47
CA TYR A 29 1.97 2.42 10.28
C TYR A 29 2.77 2.28 11.57
N GLY A 30 2.19 2.64 12.71
CA GLY A 30 2.81 2.40 14.02
C GLY A 30 2.98 0.91 14.30
N MET A 31 1.94 0.12 14.12
CA MET A 31 2.00 -1.34 14.24
C MET A 31 3.01 -1.92 13.22
N ARG A 32 2.91 -1.53 11.95
CA ARG A 32 3.77 -2.04 10.87
C ARG A 32 5.26 -1.75 11.13
N ALA A 33 5.59 -0.62 11.74
CA ALA A 33 6.97 -0.22 12.03
C ALA A 33 7.68 -1.16 13.03
N ILE A 34 6.93 -1.83 13.89
CA ILE A 34 7.49 -2.73 14.93
C ILE A 34 7.12 -4.20 14.73
N LEU A 35 6.22 -4.54 13.79
CA LEU A 35 5.68 -5.90 13.62
C LEU A 35 6.76 -6.90 13.24
N LEU A 36 7.73 -6.53 12.37
CA LEU A 36 8.84 -7.40 12.00
C LEU A 36 9.73 -7.70 13.22
N TYR A 37 10.00 -6.70 14.04
CA TYR A 37 10.80 -6.86 15.26
C TYR A 37 10.06 -7.70 16.31
N TYR A 38 8.74 -7.58 16.40
CA TYR A 38 7.93 -8.44 17.24
C TYR A 38 7.98 -9.91 16.78
N MET A 39 7.91 -10.17 15.49
CA MET A 39 8.10 -11.54 14.99
C MET A 39 9.49 -12.09 15.33
N TRP A 40 10.54 -11.27 15.31
CA TRP A 40 11.87 -11.70 15.75
C TRP A 40 11.93 -12.01 17.25
N ASP A 41 11.21 -11.25 18.06
CA ASP A 41 11.07 -11.49 19.49
C ASP A 41 10.35 -12.83 19.76
N LEU A 42 9.25 -13.09 19.06
CA LEU A 42 8.51 -14.37 19.12
C LEU A 42 9.36 -15.57 18.64
N ILE A 43 10.25 -15.38 17.67
CA ILE A 43 11.21 -16.41 17.23
C ILE A 43 12.24 -16.66 18.32
N ALA A 44 12.74 -15.61 18.95
CA ALA A 44 13.75 -15.72 20.02
C ALA A 44 13.19 -16.36 21.30
N SER A 45 11.92 -16.09 21.65
CA SER A 45 11.22 -16.73 22.78
C SER A 45 10.80 -18.18 22.51
N GLY A 46 10.77 -18.61 21.25
CA GLY A 46 10.29 -19.94 20.86
C GLY A 46 8.77 -20.04 20.65
N ASP A 47 8.05 -18.91 20.68
CA ASP A 47 6.59 -18.87 20.44
C ASP A 47 6.23 -18.93 18.94
N LEU A 48 7.20 -18.62 18.07
CA LEU A 48 7.02 -18.66 16.62
C LEU A 48 8.13 -19.48 15.96
N HIS A 49 7.79 -20.68 15.51
CA HIS A 49 8.73 -21.65 14.92
C HIS A 49 8.96 -21.42 13.42
N ILE A 50 9.51 -20.27 13.07
CA ILE A 50 9.89 -19.92 11.69
C ILE A 50 11.27 -19.26 11.66
N THR A 51 11.84 -19.12 10.46
CA THR A 51 13.07 -18.35 10.28
C THR A 51 12.79 -16.86 10.14
N LYS A 52 13.79 -16.00 10.39
CA LYS A 52 13.68 -14.56 10.14
C LYS A 52 13.37 -14.24 8.67
N ALA A 53 13.83 -15.08 7.73
CA ALA A 53 13.51 -14.97 6.31
C ALA A 53 12.00 -15.16 6.06
N VAL A 54 11.39 -16.18 6.68
CA VAL A 54 9.93 -16.41 6.58
C VAL A 54 9.16 -15.27 7.24
N ALA A 55 9.61 -14.72 8.37
CA ALA A 55 9.00 -13.55 8.99
C ALA A 55 9.01 -12.32 8.06
N ALA A 56 10.12 -12.10 7.35
CA ALA A 56 10.21 -11.07 6.32
C ALA A 56 9.20 -11.30 5.17
N SER A 57 9.06 -12.54 4.72
CA SER A 57 8.08 -12.92 3.69
C SER A 57 6.63 -12.75 4.17
N ILE A 58 6.32 -13.02 5.45
CA ILE A 58 4.99 -12.75 6.04
C ILE A 58 4.68 -11.25 5.99
N MET A 59 5.64 -10.37 6.33
CA MET A 59 5.44 -8.92 6.25
C MET A 59 5.10 -8.47 4.83
N ALA A 60 5.81 -8.99 3.83
CA ALA A 60 5.60 -8.64 2.44
C ALA A 60 4.25 -9.16 1.91
N ILE A 61 3.88 -10.41 2.19
CA ILE A 61 2.60 -10.97 1.75
C ILE A 61 1.42 -10.34 2.49
N TYR A 62 1.59 -9.95 3.76
CA TYR A 62 0.61 -9.19 4.50
C TYR A 62 0.29 -7.86 3.79
N ALA A 63 1.30 -7.09 3.38
CA ALA A 63 1.10 -5.87 2.61
C ALA A 63 0.34 -6.13 1.30
N SER A 64 0.69 -7.19 0.56
CA SER A 64 -0.03 -7.61 -0.64
C SER A 64 -1.51 -7.89 -0.37
N MET A 65 -1.82 -8.63 0.71
CA MET A 65 -3.21 -8.96 1.07
C MET A 65 -4.03 -7.74 1.45
N VAL A 66 -3.42 -6.74 2.10
CA VAL A 66 -4.07 -5.46 2.42
C VAL A 66 -4.52 -4.74 1.14
N TYR A 67 -3.68 -4.70 0.09
CA TYR A 67 -4.06 -4.09 -1.19
C TYR A 67 -5.12 -4.90 -1.95
N LEU A 68 -5.00 -6.23 -1.97
CA LEU A 68 -5.98 -7.12 -2.61
C LEU A 68 -7.37 -7.03 -1.94
N SER A 69 -7.42 -6.98 -0.62
CA SER A 69 -8.67 -6.92 0.15
C SER A 69 -9.48 -5.65 -0.13
N GLY A 70 -8.81 -4.56 -0.54
CA GLY A 70 -9.47 -3.30 -0.90
C GLY A 70 -10.48 -3.45 -2.03
N SER A 71 -10.21 -4.30 -3.01
CA SER A 71 -11.15 -4.58 -4.12
C SER A 71 -12.44 -5.22 -3.63
N LEU A 72 -12.34 -6.15 -2.67
CA LEU A 72 -13.49 -6.79 -2.05
C LEU A 72 -14.26 -5.82 -1.14
N GLY A 73 -13.55 -5.00 -0.38
CA GLY A 73 -14.17 -4.03 0.52
C GLY A 73 -14.95 -2.93 -0.22
N GLY A 74 -14.45 -2.46 -1.36
CA GLY A 74 -15.18 -1.56 -2.25
C GLY A 74 -16.46 -2.22 -2.78
N PHE A 75 -16.37 -3.46 -3.29
CA PHE A 75 -17.52 -4.23 -3.75
C PHE A 75 -18.59 -4.41 -2.65
N ILE A 76 -18.18 -4.77 -1.43
CA ILE A 76 -19.11 -4.94 -0.30
C ILE A 76 -19.81 -3.62 0.02
N ALA A 77 -19.08 -2.50 0.01
CA ALA A 77 -19.67 -1.19 0.28
C ALA A 77 -20.67 -0.78 -0.80
N ASP A 78 -20.30 -0.89 -2.07
CA ASP A 78 -21.11 -0.42 -3.20
C ASP A 78 -22.36 -1.28 -3.43
N ARG A 79 -22.26 -2.59 -3.15
CA ARG A 79 -23.32 -3.55 -3.47
C ARG A 79 -24.17 -3.99 -2.27
N MET A 80 -23.64 -3.88 -1.02
CA MET A 80 -24.29 -4.53 0.14
C MET A 80 -24.61 -3.59 1.31
N ILE A 81 -23.64 -2.78 1.78
CA ILE A 81 -23.78 -2.10 3.07
C ILE A 81 -23.70 -0.58 3.06
N GLY A 82 -23.13 0.03 2.03
CA GLY A 82 -22.84 1.46 1.92
C GLY A 82 -21.47 1.87 2.51
N SER A 83 -20.86 2.90 1.92
CA SER A 83 -19.49 3.31 2.23
C SER A 83 -19.30 3.74 3.69
N ARG A 84 -20.28 4.42 4.30
CA ARG A 84 -20.18 4.87 5.69
C ARG A 84 -20.14 3.70 6.69
N LYS A 85 -20.95 2.67 6.46
CA LYS A 85 -20.93 1.46 7.31
C LYS A 85 -19.65 0.65 7.09
N ALA A 86 -19.20 0.55 5.83
CA ALA A 86 -17.96 -0.15 5.51
C ALA A 86 -16.75 0.47 6.22
N VAL A 87 -16.63 1.80 6.24
CA VAL A 87 -15.56 2.52 6.98
C VAL A 87 -15.64 2.24 8.48
N PHE A 88 -16.83 2.32 9.09
CA PHE A 88 -16.97 2.08 10.52
C PHE A 88 -16.64 0.62 10.90
N ILE A 89 -17.23 -0.35 10.20
CA ILE A 89 -16.99 -1.78 10.43
C ILE A 89 -15.51 -2.11 10.21
N GLY A 90 -14.92 -1.59 9.13
CA GLY A 90 -13.49 -1.75 8.84
C GLY A 90 -12.61 -1.22 9.97
N GLY A 91 -12.92 -0.03 10.48
CA GLY A 91 -12.21 0.55 11.62
C GLY A 91 -12.34 -0.29 12.91
N VAL A 92 -13.50 -0.88 13.16
CA VAL A 92 -13.69 -1.82 14.29
C VAL A 92 -12.81 -3.06 14.13
N PHE A 93 -12.74 -3.66 12.94
CA PHE A 93 -11.86 -4.81 12.70
C PHE A 93 -10.37 -4.44 12.88
N ILE A 94 -9.94 -3.27 12.41
CA ILE A 94 -8.56 -2.79 12.62
C ILE A 94 -8.28 -2.62 14.12
N MET A 95 -9.16 -1.97 14.85
CA MET A 95 -9.03 -1.78 16.30
C MET A 95 -8.95 -3.12 17.03
N LEU A 96 -9.83 -4.07 16.72
CA LEU A 96 -9.79 -5.42 17.30
C LEU A 96 -8.50 -6.14 16.97
N GLY A 97 -7.98 -6.00 15.75
CA GLY A 97 -6.68 -6.53 15.36
C GLY A 97 -5.54 -6.00 16.23
N HIS A 98 -5.50 -4.70 16.48
CA HIS A 98 -4.48 -4.10 17.36
C HIS A 98 -4.67 -4.51 18.84
N ILE A 99 -5.92 -4.65 19.31
CA ILE A 99 -6.18 -5.16 20.66
C ILE A 99 -5.68 -6.60 20.80
N VAL A 100 -6.00 -7.48 19.84
CA VAL A 100 -5.52 -8.87 19.83
C VAL A 100 -4.00 -8.93 19.88
N LEU A 101 -3.31 -8.08 19.11
CA LEU A 101 -1.84 -8.02 19.08
C LEU A 101 -1.25 -7.47 20.38
N ALA A 102 -2.00 -6.61 21.10
CA ALA A 102 -1.63 -6.13 22.44
C ALA A 102 -1.75 -7.17 23.54
N LEU A 103 -2.42 -8.32 23.27
CA LEU A 103 -2.56 -9.41 24.23
C LEU A 103 -1.41 -10.43 24.10
N PRO A 104 -0.95 -11.02 25.20
CA PRO A 104 0.21 -11.91 25.22
C PRO A 104 -0.14 -13.36 24.75
N PHE A 105 -0.71 -13.50 23.56
CA PHE A 105 -1.09 -14.80 23.00
C PHE A 105 -0.13 -15.27 21.89
N GLY A 106 1.08 -14.70 21.80
CA GLY A 106 2.16 -15.11 20.93
C GLY A 106 1.76 -15.19 19.44
N ALA A 107 2.12 -16.28 18.76
CA ALA A 107 1.84 -16.49 17.35
C ALA A 107 0.35 -16.45 17.00
N ASN A 108 -0.55 -16.90 17.90
CA ASN A 108 -2.00 -16.87 17.65
C ASN A 108 -2.51 -15.43 17.57
N ALA A 109 -2.03 -14.54 18.46
CA ALA A 109 -2.35 -13.12 18.41
C ALA A 109 -1.85 -12.48 17.11
N LEU A 110 -0.63 -12.82 16.69
CA LEU A 110 -0.03 -12.31 15.46
C LEU A 110 -0.90 -12.63 14.23
N PHE A 111 -1.21 -13.89 13.97
CA PHE A 111 -1.97 -14.28 12.78
C PHE A 111 -3.43 -13.83 12.84
N GLY A 112 -4.07 -13.91 14.02
CA GLY A 112 -5.42 -13.39 14.22
C GLY A 112 -5.52 -11.88 13.96
N SER A 113 -4.55 -11.12 14.46
CA SER A 113 -4.44 -9.69 14.22
C SER A 113 -4.26 -9.36 12.72
N ILE A 114 -3.31 -10.03 12.05
CA ILE A 114 -3.07 -9.84 10.61
C ILE A 114 -4.36 -10.05 9.81
N ALA A 115 -5.11 -11.12 10.09
CA ALA A 115 -6.37 -11.39 9.41
C ALA A 115 -7.42 -10.28 9.64
N LEU A 116 -7.60 -9.85 10.90
CA LEU A 116 -8.53 -8.77 11.26
C LEU A 116 -8.15 -7.44 10.58
N ILE A 117 -6.85 -7.10 10.54
CA ILE A 117 -6.38 -5.84 9.95
C ILE A 117 -6.52 -5.89 8.41
N ILE A 118 -6.25 -7.02 7.75
CA ILE A 118 -6.48 -7.18 6.30
C ILE A 118 -7.95 -6.91 5.95
N ILE A 119 -8.88 -7.56 6.66
CA ILE A 119 -10.32 -7.39 6.45
C ILE A 119 -10.72 -5.95 6.72
N GLY A 120 -10.27 -5.39 7.85
CA GLY A 120 -10.61 -4.04 8.28
C GLY A 120 -10.12 -2.97 7.32
N THR A 121 -8.84 -3.04 6.91
CA THR A 121 -8.25 -2.07 5.97
C THR A 121 -8.88 -2.20 4.59
N GLY A 122 -9.18 -3.43 4.16
CA GLY A 122 -9.91 -3.66 2.90
C GLY A 122 -11.27 -2.97 2.87
N LEU A 123 -12.02 -3.03 3.96
CA LEU A 123 -13.31 -2.32 4.07
C LEU A 123 -13.15 -0.81 4.21
N LEU A 124 -12.16 -0.33 4.96
CA LEU A 124 -12.03 1.09 5.27
C LEU A 124 -11.41 1.89 4.12
N LYS A 125 -10.24 1.47 3.64
CA LYS A 125 -9.36 2.29 2.78
C LYS A 125 -10.01 2.77 1.46
N PRO A 126 -10.65 1.93 0.63
CA PRO A 126 -11.29 2.42 -0.60
C PRO A 126 -12.49 3.32 -0.30
N ASN A 127 -13.21 3.04 0.77
CA ASN A 127 -14.48 3.70 1.07
C ASN A 127 -14.31 5.06 1.73
N VAL A 128 -13.27 5.27 2.55
CA VAL A 128 -13.00 6.60 3.13
C VAL A 128 -12.62 7.60 2.04
N SER A 129 -11.83 7.21 1.05
CA SER A 129 -11.49 8.06 -0.10
C SER A 129 -12.72 8.40 -0.96
N SER A 130 -13.63 7.44 -1.15
CA SER A 130 -14.92 7.66 -1.82
C SER A 130 -15.77 8.67 -1.07
N LEU A 131 -15.83 8.58 0.27
CA LEU A 131 -16.55 9.54 1.11
C LEU A 131 -15.96 10.95 1.00
N VAL A 132 -14.65 11.13 0.91
CA VAL A 132 -14.04 12.44 0.66
C VAL A 132 -14.55 13.01 -0.66
N GLY A 133 -14.58 12.19 -1.71
CA GLY A 133 -15.10 12.59 -3.02
C GLY A 133 -16.58 13.03 -2.97
N SER A 134 -17.41 12.38 -2.14
CA SER A 134 -18.83 12.65 -2.02
C SER A 134 -19.16 13.97 -1.28
N LEU A 135 -18.19 14.60 -0.63
CA LEU A 135 -18.36 15.91 0.01
C LEU A 135 -18.41 17.06 -1.00
N TYR A 136 -18.05 16.82 -2.25
CA TYR A 136 -17.90 17.83 -3.30
C TYR A 136 -18.70 17.44 -4.53
N SER A 137 -19.30 18.45 -5.19
CA SER A 137 -19.79 18.25 -6.55
C SER A 137 -18.62 18.02 -7.52
N VAL A 138 -18.90 17.40 -8.68
CA VAL A 138 -17.87 17.06 -9.68
C VAL A 138 -17.06 18.29 -10.13
N ASN A 139 -17.71 19.45 -10.19
CA ASN A 139 -17.10 20.72 -10.65
C ASN A 139 -16.75 21.69 -9.49
N ASP A 140 -16.74 21.22 -8.24
CA ASP A 140 -16.36 22.06 -7.10
C ASP A 140 -14.86 22.38 -7.14
N PRO A 141 -14.45 23.65 -7.28
CA PRO A 141 -13.03 24.02 -7.34
C PRO A 141 -12.25 23.72 -6.05
N ARG A 142 -12.94 23.46 -4.94
CA ARG A 142 -12.33 23.11 -3.65
C ARG A 142 -11.96 21.63 -3.53
N ARG A 143 -12.45 20.78 -4.44
CA ARG A 143 -12.30 19.33 -4.36
C ARG A 143 -10.83 18.89 -4.28
N ASP A 144 -9.99 19.43 -5.15
CA ASP A 144 -8.56 19.07 -5.19
C ASP A 144 -7.81 19.50 -3.93
N ALA A 145 -8.14 20.69 -3.41
CA ALA A 145 -7.60 21.17 -2.14
C ALA A 145 -8.08 20.31 -0.96
N GLY A 146 -9.34 19.84 -0.98
CA GLY A 146 -9.88 18.93 0.01
C GLY A 146 -9.16 17.59 0.03
N PHE A 147 -8.90 17.00 -1.13
CA PHE A 147 -8.09 15.78 -1.24
C PHE A 147 -6.64 15.99 -0.78
N SER A 148 -6.05 17.15 -1.08
CA SER A 148 -4.69 17.47 -0.59
C SER A 148 -4.61 17.54 0.93
N ILE A 149 -5.62 18.14 1.59
CA ILE A 149 -5.74 18.18 3.06
C ILE A 149 -5.91 16.75 3.60
N PHE A 150 -6.75 15.93 2.97
CA PHE A 150 -6.94 14.53 3.36
C PHE A 150 -5.64 13.72 3.28
N VAL A 151 -4.89 13.84 2.18
CA VAL A 151 -3.58 13.19 2.00
C VAL A 151 -2.56 13.68 3.01
N PHE A 152 -2.59 14.96 3.38
CA PHE A 152 -1.75 15.49 4.46
C PHE A 152 -2.04 14.78 5.80
N GLY A 153 -3.32 14.51 6.11
CA GLY A 153 -3.71 13.72 7.29
C GLY A 153 -3.14 12.30 7.29
N ILE A 154 -3.17 11.63 6.13
CA ILE A 154 -2.53 10.31 5.94
C ILE A 154 -1.05 10.37 6.34
N ASN A 155 -0.31 11.30 5.76
CA ASN A 155 1.13 11.42 5.98
C ASN A 155 1.47 11.87 7.40
N LEU A 156 0.66 12.74 8.01
CA LEU A 156 0.84 13.18 9.39
C LEU A 156 0.70 12.00 10.37
N GLY A 157 -0.35 11.18 10.23
CA GLY A 157 -0.53 9.97 11.03
C GLY A 157 0.61 8.99 10.85
N SER A 158 1.01 8.75 9.60
CA SER A 158 2.11 7.84 9.25
C SER A 158 3.48 8.32 9.74
N PHE A 159 3.69 9.64 9.81
CA PHE A 159 4.93 10.24 10.31
C PHE A 159 5.05 10.13 11.84
N ILE A 160 4.00 10.48 12.56
CA ILE A 160 4.03 10.53 14.04
C ILE A 160 4.05 9.12 14.63
N SER A 161 3.36 8.16 13.99
CA SER A 161 3.13 6.85 14.61
C SER A 161 4.40 6.02 14.84
N PRO A 162 5.36 5.85 13.91
CA PRO A 162 6.57 5.09 14.19
C PRO A 162 7.44 5.74 15.27
N LEU A 163 7.35 7.08 15.42
CA LEU A 163 8.07 7.79 16.48
C LEU A 163 7.52 7.42 17.86
N LEU A 164 6.20 7.52 18.05
CA LEU A 164 5.57 7.25 19.34
C LEU A 164 5.51 5.74 19.63
N VAL A 165 5.10 4.94 18.67
CA VAL A 165 4.96 3.48 18.83
C VAL A 165 6.34 2.83 18.98
N GLY A 166 7.34 3.27 18.20
CA GLY A 166 8.72 2.79 18.32
C GLY A 166 9.37 3.18 19.65
N TRP A 167 9.12 4.40 20.14
CA TRP A 167 9.56 4.81 21.46
C TRP A 167 8.90 3.97 22.56
N THR A 168 7.59 3.75 22.49
CA THR A 168 6.84 2.92 23.44
C THR A 168 7.34 1.47 23.43
N GLN A 169 7.60 0.92 22.25
CA GLN A 169 8.16 -0.42 22.11
C GLN A 169 9.52 -0.54 22.80
N ASN A 170 10.40 0.45 22.62
CA ASN A 170 11.74 0.41 23.17
C ASN A 170 11.76 0.66 24.70
N SER A 171 10.83 1.47 25.24
CA SER A 171 10.80 1.84 26.66
C SER A 171 9.89 0.97 27.52
N VAL A 172 8.80 0.44 26.98
CA VAL A 172 7.78 -0.31 27.73
C VAL A 172 7.61 -1.74 27.19
N GLY A 173 7.72 -1.92 25.85
CA GLY A 173 7.59 -3.23 25.19
C GLY A 173 6.54 -3.27 24.08
N PHE A 174 6.51 -4.40 23.36
CA PHE A 174 5.67 -4.59 22.15
C PHE A 174 4.18 -4.49 22.45
N HIS A 175 3.69 -5.15 23.50
CA HIS A 175 2.24 -5.18 23.81
C HIS A 175 1.71 -3.78 24.14
N ALA A 176 2.46 -2.97 24.89
CA ALA A 176 2.10 -1.57 25.16
C ALA A 176 2.08 -0.74 23.86
N ALA A 177 3.05 -0.96 22.98
CA ALA A 177 3.15 -0.25 21.70
C ALA A 177 1.98 -0.59 20.76
N PHE A 178 1.56 -1.85 20.69
CA PHE A 178 0.35 -2.24 19.95
C PHE A 178 -0.92 -1.71 20.61
N GLY A 179 -0.98 -1.66 21.95
CA GLY A 179 -2.06 -1.00 22.70
C GLY A 179 -2.20 0.48 22.33
N LEU A 180 -1.09 1.19 22.15
CA LEU A 180 -1.11 2.58 21.69
C LEU A 180 -1.70 2.71 20.27
N ALA A 181 -1.41 1.79 19.37
CA ALA A 181 -2.04 1.74 18.05
C ALA A 181 -3.55 1.49 18.15
N ALA A 182 -3.99 0.60 19.04
CA ALA A 182 -5.42 0.36 19.31
C ALA A 182 -6.14 1.61 19.84
N ILE A 183 -5.50 2.35 20.75
CA ILE A 183 -6.01 3.63 21.30
C ILE A 183 -6.15 4.66 20.19
N GLY A 184 -5.16 4.77 19.29
CA GLY A 184 -5.25 5.67 18.13
C GLY A 184 -6.48 5.35 17.27
N MET A 185 -6.70 4.08 16.93
CA MET A 185 -7.87 3.67 16.15
C MET A 185 -9.19 3.91 16.88
N PHE A 186 -9.20 3.73 18.20
CA PHE A 186 -10.37 4.03 19.03
C PHE A 186 -10.77 5.51 18.95
N PHE A 187 -9.82 6.44 19.03
CA PHE A 187 -10.10 7.86 18.82
C PHE A 187 -10.62 8.15 17.41
N GLY A 188 -10.03 7.52 16.40
CA GLY A 188 -10.53 7.61 15.02
C GLY A 188 -12.00 7.17 14.89
N LEU A 189 -12.36 6.05 15.52
CA LEU A 189 -13.75 5.53 15.53
C LEU A 189 -14.72 6.44 16.26
N ILE A 190 -14.35 7.00 17.42
CA ILE A 190 -15.17 7.97 18.16
C ILE A 190 -15.42 9.20 17.28
N GLN A 191 -14.35 9.76 16.72
CA GLN A 191 -14.44 10.94 15.84
C GLN A 191 -15.35 10.65 14.63
N TYR A 192 -15.16 9.48 13.99
CA TYR A 192 -16.00 9.06 12.87
C TYR A 192 -17.45 8.87 13.25
N TYR A 193 -17.74 8.24 14.39
CA TYR A 193 -19.10 8.01 14.86
C TYR A 193 -19.83 9.32 15.16
N ILE A 194 -19.18 10.25 15.85
CA ILE A 194 -19.78 11.55 16.23
C ILE A 194 -19.92 12.45 15.02
N GLY A 195 -18.85 12.64 14.26
CA GLY A 195 -18.84 13.52 13.08
C GLY A 195 -19.65 12.92 11.92
N GLY A 196 -19.55 11.62 11.71
CA GLY A 196 -20.26 10.94 10.63
C GLY A 196 -21.77 11.12 10.67
N LYS A 197 -22.36 11.19 11.86
CA LYS A 197 -23.82 11.45 12.01
C LYS A 197 -24.22 12.85 11.60
N LYS A 198 -23.34 13.84 11.75
CA LYS A 198 -23.65 15.27 11.55
C LYS A 198 -23.22 15.78 10.19
N ASP A 199 -22.07 15.31 9.69
CA ASP A 199 -21.30 16.00 8.68
C ASP A 199 -21.10 15.18 7.40
N LEU A 200 -21.42 13.86 7.40
CA LEU A 200 -21.31 13.01 6.22
C LEU A 200 -22.66 12.77 5.53
N PRO A 201 -22.67 12.63 4.19
CA PRO A 201 -23.90 12.38 3.43
C PRO A 201 -24.66 11.15 3.92
N THR A 202 -25.97 11.25 4.09
CA THR A 202 -26.81 10.15 4.58
C THR A 202 -27.05 9.06 3.55
N ASP A 203 -27.02 9.39 2.26
CA ASP A 203 -27.09 8.46 1.14
C ASP A 203 -25.95 7.45 1.14
N ALA A 204 -24.75 7.86 1.59
CA ALA A 204 -23.61 6.97 1.76
C ALA A 204 -23.78 5.87 2.85
N LEU A 205 -24.88 5.88 3.60
CA LEU A 205 -25.28 4.76 4.49
C LEU A 205 -25.85 3.58 3.73
N TYR A 206 -26.22 3.77 2.48
CA TYR A 206 -26.84 2.76 1.63
C TYR A 206 -25.89 2.44 0.46
N PRO A 207 -25.94 1.21 -0.10
CA PRO A 207 -25.16 0.87 -1.26
C PRO A 207 -25.54 1.75 -2.47
N THR A 208 -24.54 2.16 -3.23
CA THR A 208 -24.73 3.00 -4.44
C THR A 208 -25.35 2.21 -5.59
N ASP A 209 -25.08 0.93 -5.65
CA ASP A 209 -25.60 0.00 -6.66
C ASP A 209 -25.99 -1.33 -5.98
N PRO A 210 -27.15 -1.37 -5.28
CA PRO A 210 -27.54 -2.52 -4.47
C PRO A 210 -27.75 -3.77 -5.33
N LEU A 211 -27.34 -4.94 -4.80
CA LEU A 211 -27.51 -6.23 -5.45
C LEU A 211 -28.99 -6.46 -5.79
N GLN A 212 -29.26 -6.72 -7.07
CA GLN A 212 -30.58 -7.11 -7.52
C GLN A 212 -30.85 -8.59 -7.19
N PRO A 213 -32.11 -9.00 -6.96
CA PRO A 213 -32.45 -10.38 -6.63
C PRO A 213 -31.90 -11.41 -7.63
N GLU A 214 -31.84 -11.04 -8.91
CA GLU A 214 -31.34 -11.88 -10.00
C GLU A 214 -29.83 -12.09 -9.94
N GLU A 215 -29.09 -11.18 -9.33
CA GLU A 215 -27.61 -11.21 -9.20
C GLU A 215 -27.15 -12.04 -7.99
N ILE A 216 -28.01 -12.23 -6.99
CA ILE A 216 -27.65 -12.88 -5.74
C ILE A 216 -27.26 -14.34 -5.97
N LYS A 217 -28.09 -15.09 -6.71
CA LYS A 217 -27.83 -16.52 -7.00
C LYS A 217 -26.52 -16.73 -7.79
N PRO A 218 -26.27 -15.99 -8.91
CA PRO A 218 -24.99 -16.07 -9.60
C PRO A 218 -23.78 -15.69 -8.74
N LEU A 219 -23.92 -14.67 -7.89
CA LEU A 219 -22.86 -14.25 -6.99
C LEU A 219 -22.53 -15.34 -5.96
N ILE A 220 -23.54 -15.88 -5.28
CA ILE A 220 -23.36 -16.98 -4.32
C ILE A 220 -22.72 -18.19 -5.03
N PHE A 221 -23.22 -18.57 -6.21
CA PHE A 221 -22.69 -19.69 -6.96
C PHE A 221 -21.21 -19.51 -7.32
N ARG A 222 -20.82 -18.33 -7.82
CA ARG A 222 -19.41 -18.01 -8.14
C ARG A 222 -18.54 -18.00 -6.88
N THR A 223 -19.04 -17.46 -5.77
CA THR A 223 -18.33 -17.42 -4.47
C THR A 223 -18.13 -18.83 -3.95
N VAL A 224 -19.16 -19.67 -3.98
CA VAL A 224 -19.07 -21.09 -3.57
C VAL A 224 -18.07 -21.84 -4.44
N ILE A 225 -18.11 -21.68 -5.75
CA ILE A 225 -17.11 -22.30 -6.66
C ILE A 225 -15.70 -21.85 -6.29
N ALA A 226 -15.50 -20.53 -6.10
CA ALA A 226 -14.17 -20.00 -5.73
C ALA A 226 -13.67 -20.61 -4.40
N LEU A 227 -14.54 -20.71 -3.39
CA LEU A 227 -14.20 -21.32 -2.11
C LEU A 227 -13.93 -22.82 -2.22
N VAL A 228 -14.72 -23.55 -3.02
CA VAL A 228 -14.50 -24.97 -3.30
C VAL A 228 -13.16 -25.19 -4.03
N VAL A 229 -12.88 -24.40 -5.04
CA VAL A 229 -11.60 -24.48 -5.77
C VAL A 229 -10.44 -24.18 -4.83
N LEU A 230 -10.54 -23.12 -4.02
CA LEU A 230 -9.51 -22.80 -3.02
C LEU A 230 -9.33 -23.93 -1.99
N GLY A 231 -10.42 -24.50 -1.49
CA GLY A 231 -10.39 -25.63 -0.58
C GLY A 231 -9.75 -26.88 -1.21
N LEU A 232 -10.06 -27.16 -2.48
CA LEU A 232 -9.42 -28.26 -3.23
C LEU A 232 -7.91 -28.03 -3.41
N VAL A 233 -7.50 -26.80 -3.77
CA VAL A 233 -6.09 -26.44 -3.90
C VAL A 233 -5.36 -26.63 -2.56
N ILE A 234 -5.91 -26.11 -1.47
CA ILE A 234 -5.34 -26.26 -0.13
C ILE A 234 -5.27 -27.76 0.26
N SER A 235 -6.34 -28.51 0.02
CA SER A 235 -6.35 -29.96 0.30
C SER A 235 -5.28 -30.71 -0.49
N LEU A 236 -5.11 -30.35 -1.76
CA LEU A 236 -4.06 -30.93 -2.61
C LEU A 236 -2.66 -30.57 -2.10
N MET A 237 -2.45 -29.33 -1.66
CA MET A 237 -1.19 -28.91 -1.02
C MET A 237 -0.86 -29.77 0.19
N PHE A 238 -1.82 -30.00 1.08
CA PHE A 238 -1.63 -30.88 2.25
C PHE A 238 -1.32 -32.34 1.84
N LEU A 239 -1.99 -32.87 0.84
CA LEU A 239 -1.71 -34.23 0.31
C LEU A 239 -0.31 -34.34 -0.29
N MET A 240 0.22 -33.27 -0.87
CA MET A 240 1.58 -33.18 -1.42
C MET A 240 2.65 -32.89 -0.35
N GLY A 241 2.26 -32.72 0.91
CA GLY A 241 3.16 -32.33 2.00
C GLY A 241 3.54 -30.86 2.02
N TRP A 242 2.85 -30.02 1.24
CA TRP A 242 3.05 -28.57 1.20
C TRP A 242 2.15 -27.91 2.26
N ASN A 243 2.62 -27.91 3.49
CA ASN A 243 1.87 -27.43 4.66
C ASN A 243 2.64 -26.40 5.51
N GLN A 244 3.77 -25.91 4.99
CA GLN A 244 4.53 -24.87 5.64
C GLN A 244 3.99 -23.49 5.32
N ILE A 245 4.26 -22.51 6.17
CA ILE A 245 3.85 -21.10 5.95
C ILE A 245 4.36 -20.58 4.60
N SER A 246 5.58 -20.97 4.20
CA SER A 246 6.15 -20.62 2.88
C SER A 246 5.30 -21.10 1.70
N ASP A 247 4.64 -22.24 1.81
CA ASP A 247 3.81 -22.79 0.73
C ASP A 247 2.53 -21.96 0.56
N PHE A 248 1.93 -21.51 1.67
CA PHE A 248 0.79 -20.58 1.63
C PHE A 248 1.19 -19.20 1.10
N ILE A 249 2.39 -18.70 1.43
CA ILE A 249 2.92 -17.46 0.86
C ILE A 249 3.07 -17.61 -0.66
N ASN A 250 3.58 -18.74 -1.15
CA ASN A 250 3.68 -19.04 -2.58
C ASN A 250 2.32 -19.05 -3.26
N LEU A 251 1.31 -19.71 -2.66
CA LEU A 251 -0.06 -19.71 -3.18
C LEU A 251 -0.62 -18.27 -3.29
N LEU A 252 -0.48 -17.48 -2.24
CA LEU A 252 -0.95 -16.09 -2.22
C LEU A 252 -0.21 -15.23 -3.25
N THR A 253 1.09 -15.45 -3.45
CA THR A 253 1.87 -14.77 -4.50
C THR A 253 1.35 -15.11 -5.89
N VAL A 254 1.06 -16.38 -6.15
CA VAL A 254 0.48 -16.82 -7.43
C VAL A 254 -0.87 -16.14 -7.66
N ILE A 255 -1.75 -16.14 -6.67
CA ILE A 255 -3.06 -15.46 -6.76
C ILE A 255 -2.87 -13.97 -7.07
N ALA A 256 -1.97 -13.29 -6.35
CA ALA A 256 -1.72 -11.86 -6.54
C ALA A 256 -1.26 -11.52 -7.97
N VAL A 257 -0.46 -12.38 -8.59
CA VAL A 257 0.02 -12.22 -9.98
C VAL A 257 -1.07 -12.57 -11.00
N LEU A 258 -1.87 -13.61 -10.74
CA LEU A 258 -2.89 -14.07 -11.70
C LEU A 258 -4.07 -13.10 -11.82
N VAL A 259 -4.42 -12.37 -10.76
CA VAL A 259 -5.56 -11.43 -10.80
C VAL A 259 -5.37 -10.32 -11.84
N PRO A 260 -4.27 -9.53 -11.85
CA PRO A 260 -4.10 -8.51 -12.88
C PRO A 260 -3.86 -9.11 -14.26
N LEU A 261 -3.24 -10.29 -14.37
CA LEU A 261 -3.09 -10.99 -15.64
C LEU A 261 -4.47 -11.33 -16.24
N ALA A 262 -5.39 -11.85 -15.43
CA ALA A 262 -6.76 -12.12 -15.86
C ALA A 262 -7.49 -10.85 -16.33
N TYR A 263 -7.30 -9.74 -15.63
CA TYR A 263 -7.88 -8.44 -16.03
C TYR A 263 -7.30 -7.94 -17.36
N PHE A 264 -6.00 -8.05 -17.59
CA PHE A 264 -5.40 -7.71 -18.89
C PHE A 264 -5.96 -8.58 -20.01
N ILE A 265 -6.03 -9.90 -19.82
CA ILE A 265 -6.59 -10.83 -20.81
C ILE A 265 -8.03 -10.45 -21.10
N GLN A 266 -8.86 -10.24 -20.08
CA GLN A 266 -10.26 -9.85 -20.24
C GLN A 266 -10.42 -8.55 -21.04
N MET A 267 -9.64 -7.50 -20.71
CA MET A 267 -9.72 -6.22 -21.42
C MET A 267 -9.24 -6.32 -22.87
N ILE A 268 -8.20 -7.11 -23.14
CA ILE A 268 -7.63 -7.26 -24.49
C ILE A 268 -8.51 -8.10 -25.38
N THR A 269 -9.16 -9.17 -24.86
CA THR A 269 -9.93 -10.13 -25.63
C THR A 269 -11.41 -9.75 -25.78
N SER A 270 -11.92 -8.85 -24.96
CA SER A 270 -13.33 -8.45 -24.97
C SER A 270 -13.73 -7.83 -26.30
N SER A 271 -14.87 -8.30 -26.85
CA SER A 271 -15.50 -7.72 -28.03
C SER A 271 -16.10 -6.32 -27.80
N LYS A 272 -16.31 -5.94 -26.51
CA LYS A 272 -16.83 -4.63 -26.12
C LYS A 272 -15.77 -3.53 -26.11
N VAL A 273 -14.49 -3.88 -26.29
CA VAL A 273 -13.34 -2.96 -26.29
C VAL A 273 -12.96 -2.62 -27.73
N THR A 274 -12.92 -1.35 -28.06
CA THR A 274 -12.53 -0.85 -29.39
C THR A 274 -11.04 -1.08 -29.67
N LYS A 275 -10.65 -1.04 -30.94
CA LYS A 275 -9.21 -1.16 -31.33
C LYS A 275 -8.33 -0.11 -30.64
N GLN A 276 -8.82 1.12 -30.52
CA GLN A 276 -8.09 2.22 -29.87
C GLN A 276 -7.95 2.00 -28.37
N GLU A 277 -9.01 1.57 -27.68
CA GLU A 277 -8.95 1.23 -26.26
C GLU A 277 -8.02 0.05 -26.00
N ARG A 278 -8.06 -0.98 -26.87
CA ARG A 278 -7.14 -2.12 -26.79
C ARG A 278 -5.66 -1.66 -26.91
N SER A 279 -5.37 -0.75 -27.86
CA SER A 279 -4.04 -0.15 -27.99
C SER A 279 -3.60 0.57 -26.68
N ARG A 280 -4.52 1.27 -26.01
CA ARG A 280 -4.28 1.94 -24.73
C ARG A 280 -4.01 0.95 -23.60
N VAL A 281 -4.75 -0.16 -23.54
CA VAL A 281 -4.48 -1.24 -22.58
C VAL A 281 -3.08 -1.83 -22.81
N LEU A 282 -2.68 -2.07 -24.07
CA LEU A 282 -1.33 -2.53 -24.38
C LEU A 282 -0.26 -1.51 -24.00
N ALA A 283 -0.53 -0.21 -24.15
CA ALA A 283 0.36 0.86 -23.67
C ALA A 283 0.53 0.87 -22.15
N TYR A 284 -0.50 0.44 -21.42
CA TYR A 284 -0.47 0.39 -19.96
C TYR A 284 0.37 -0.76 -19.41
N ILE A 285 0.57 -1.86 -20.15
CA ILE A 285 1.33 -3.02 -19.67
C ILE A 285 2.75 -2.65 -19.21
N PRO A 286 3.60 -1.96 -20.01
CA PRO A 286 4.92 -1.57 -19.54
C PRO A 286 4.89 -0.58 -18.36
N LEU A 287 3.89 0.30 -18.28
CA LEU A 287 3.70 1.19 -17.15
C LEU A 287 3.31 0.41 -15.88
N PHE A 288 2.43 -0.58 -16.01
CA PHE A 288 2.06 -1.49 -14.93
C PHE A 288 3.27 -2.26 -14.40
N LEU A 289 4.10 -2.84 -15.28
CA LEU A 289 5.32 -3.56 -14.90
C LEU A 289 6.31 -2.62 -14.20
N GLY A 290 6.45 -1.38 -14.69
CA GLY A 290 7.24 -0.35 -14.03
C GLY A 290 6.71 -0.01 -12.62
N ALA A 291 5.39 0.11 -12.48
CA ALA A 291 4.76 0.32 -11.17
C ALA A 291 4.97 -0.88 -10.22
N VAL A 292 4.81 -2.12 -10.71
CA VAL A 292 5.08 -3.34 -9.93
C VAL A 292 6.50 -3.34 -9.38
N LEU A 293 7.50 -3.05 -10.23
CA LEU A 293 8.89 -3.02 -9.78
C LEU A 293 9.15 -1.87 -8.80
N PHE A 294 8.60 -0.68 -9.07
CA PHE A 294 8.71 0.46 -8.16
C PHE A 294 8.18 0.12 -6.77
N TRP A 295 6.95 -0.39 -6.70
CA TRP A 295 6.33 -0.80 -5.44
C TRP A 295 7.04 -1.98 -4.78
N ALA A 296 7.64 -2.89 -5.59
CA ALA A 296 8.47 -3.95 -5.05
C ALA A 296 9.71 -3.40 -4.31
N LEU A 297 10.30 -2.31 -4.76
CA LEU A 297 11.42 -1.67 -4.07
C LEU A 297 10.95 -0.82 -2.87
N GLU A 298 9.90 -0.03 -3.04
CA GLU A 298 9.39 0.86 -2.00
C GLU A 298 8.88 0.07 -0.78
N GLU A 299 8.12 -0.99 -0.99
CA GLU A 299 7.56 -1.83 0.07
C GLU A 299 8.62 -2.62 0.86
N GLN A 300 9.86 -2.73 0.36
CA GLN A 300 11.00 -3.25 1.14
C GLN A 300 11.40 -2.32 2.29
N GLY A 301 10.91 -1.09 2.31
CA GLY A 301 11.11 -0.15 3.39
C GLY A 301 10.78 -0.71 4.77
N SER A 302 9.67 -1.45 4.87
CA SER A 302 9.21 -2.06 6.13
C SER A 302 9.81 -3.44 6.41
N VAL A 303 10.62 -3.98 5.52
CA VAL A 303 11.23 -5.32 5.66
C VAL A 303 12.75 -5.24 5.58
N VAL A 304 13.30 -5.04 4.38
CA VAL A 304 14.77 -5.05 4.16
C VAL A 304 15.42 -3.81 4.77
N LEU A 305 14.86 -2.60 4.51
CA LEU A 305 15.41 -1.38 5.09
C LEU A 305 15.20 -1.35 6.61
N ALA A 306 14.10 -1.90 7.12
CA ALA A 306 13.89 -2.07 8.56
C ALA A 306 14.93 -3.04 9.17
N THR A 307 15.25 -4.14 8.48
CA THR A 307 16.30 -5.08 8.88
C THR A 307 17.68 -4.41 8.86
N PHE A 308 17.98 -3.63 7.80
CA PHE A 308 19.20 -2.84 7.70
C PHE A 308 19.27 -1.79 8.83
N ALA A 309 18.18 -1.11 9.15
CA ALA A 309 18.09 -0.16 10.25
C ALA A 309 18.46 -0.81 11.60
N ALA A 310 17.88 -1.98 11.89
CA ALA A 310 18.10 -2.67 13.16
C ALA A 310 19.52 -3.26 13.29
N ASN A 311 20.07 -3.85 12.23
CA ASN A 311 21.28 -4.66 12.29
C ASN A 311 22.53 -3.91 11.81
N ARG A 312 22.38 -2.99 10.85
CA ARG A 312 23.51 -2.35 10.15
C ARG A 312 23.66 -0.86 10.44
N THR A 313 22.62 -0.21 10.95
CA THR A 313 22.65 1.23 11.19
C THR A 313 23.00 1.53 12.65
N ASP A 314 23.75 2.59 12.90
CA ASP A 314 23.94 3.08 14.25
C ASP A 314 22.64 3.71 14.77
N THR A 315 22.03 3.02 15.71
CA THR A 315 20.76 3.39 16.37
C THR A 315 20.94 3.63 17.87
N SER A 316 22.13 4.01 18.29
CA SER A 316 22.45 4.24 19.71
C SER A 316 21.62 5.36 20.35
N TRP A 317 21.13 6.31 19.54
CA TRP A 317 20.40 7.50 19.99
C TRP A 317 18.88 7.42 19.83
N PHE A 318 18.37 6.48 19.04
CA PHE A 318 16.95 6.38 18.72
C PHE A 318 16.55 4.97 18.24
N PRO A 319 15.28 4.57 18.40
CA PRO A 319 14.79 3.28 17.93
C PRO A 319 14.88 3.10 16.41
N ALA A 320 15.23 1.90 15.96
CA ALA A 320 15.28 1.58 14.53
C ALA A 320 13.93 1.80 13.81
N ALA A 321 12.80 1.64 14.51
CA ALA A 321 11.47 1.88 13.99
C ALA A 321 11.24 3.32 13.49
N TRP A 322 12.01 4.31 14.01
CA TRP A 322 11.90 5.71 13.59
C TRP A 322 12.22 5.93 12.11
N PHE A 323 13.04 5.08 11.51
CA PHE A 323 13.32 5.17 10.08
C PHE A 323 12.08 4.99 9.19
N GLN A 324 11.01 4.34 9.70
CA GLN A 324 9.74 4.23 8.96
C GLN A 324 9.03 5.59 8.81
N SER A 325 9.34 6.58 9.64
CA SER A 325 8.82 7.95 9.49
C SER A 325 9.47 8.74 8.35
N LEU A 326 10.59 8.27 7.78
CA LEU A 326 11.27 8.96 6.68
C LEU A 326 10.43 8.99 5.39
N ASN A 327 9.68 7.93 5.10
CA ASN A 327 8.78 7.89 3.95
C ASN A 327 7.78 9.06 3.99
N PRO A 328 6.85 9.15 4.94
CA PRO A 328 5.90 10.25 5.00
C PRO A 328 6.57 11.62 5.22
N PHE A 329 7.72 11.68 5.88
CA PHE A 329 8.48 12.91 6.02
C PHE A 329 8.89 13.47 4.66
N PHE A 330 9.54 12.67 3.81
CA PHE A 330 9.96 13.12 2.49
C PHE A 330 8.77 13.37 1.56
N ILE A 331 7.67 12.61 1.67
CA ILE A 331 6.45 12.90 0.91
C ILE A 331 5.94 14.31 1.25
N MET A 332 5.81 14.65 2.54
CA MET A 332 5.35 15.97 2.97
C MET A 332 6.31 17.08 2.54
N LEU A 333 7.62 16.81 2.60
CA LEU A 333 8.66 17.77 2.21
C LEU A 333 8.67 18.02 0.68
N TYR A 334 8.54 16.98 -0.13
CA TYR A 334 8.66 17.07 -1.59
C TYR A 334 7.36 17.49 -2.28
N THR A 335 6.21 17.17 -1.71
CA THR A 335 4.91 17.47 -2.33
C THR A 335 4.75 18.95 -2.74
N PRO A 336 5.04 19.95 -1.89
CA PRO A 336 4.95 21.36 -2.29
C PRO A 336 5.88 21.71 -3.46
N PHE A 337 7.12 21.18 -3.45
CA PHE A 337 8.09 21.41 -4.52
C PHE A 337 7.63 20.80 -5.84
N PHE A 338 7.21 19.55 -5.85
CA PHE A 338 6.72 18.89 -7.06
C PHE A 338 5.43 19.53 -7.59
N ALA A 339 4.52 19.94 -6.72
CA ALA A 339 3.30 20.66 -7.11
C ALA A 339 3.64 22.00 -7.78
N TRP A 340 4.56 22.78 -7.20
CA TRP A 340 5.06 24.00 -7.78
C TRP A 340 5.76 23.76 -9.13
N MET A 341 6.64 22.78 -9.20
CA MET A 341 7.38 22.41 -10.40
C MET A 341 6.45 22.04 -11.56
N TRP A 342 5.45 21.18 -11.34
CA TRP A 342 4.49 20.78 -12.37
C TRP A 342 3.57 21.93 -12.80
N THR A 343 3.24 22.87 -11.92
CA THR A 343 2.43 24.04 -12.24
C THR A 343 3.21 25.01 -13.14
N LYS A 344 4.53 25.16 -12.93
CA LYS A 344 5.38 26.06 -13.70
C LYS A 344 5.92 25.42 -14.98
N TRP A 345 6.20 24.12 -14.96
CA TRP A 345 6.76 23.40 -16.09
C TRP A 345 5.66 22.84 -17.01
N THR A 346 5.01 23.74 -17.76
CA THR A 346 3.94 23.38 -18.69
C THR A 346 4.44 23.11 -20.11
N LYS A 347 5.45 23.87 -20.58
CA LYS A 347 6.08 23.68 -21.90
C LYS A 347 7.12 22.57 -21.85
N ASN A 348 6.98 21.56 -22.73
CA ASN A 348 7.88 20.39 -22.80
C ASN A 348 7.96 19.58 -21.49
N ALA A 349 6.88 19.54 -20.73
CA ALA A 349 6.81 18.69 -19.54
C ALA A 349 7.06 17.21 -19.90
N PRO A 350 7.79 16.46 -19.06
CA PRO A 350 8.05 15.05 -19.32
C PRO A 350 6.75 14.26 -19.46
N SER A 351 6.69 13.41 -20.49
CA SER A 351 5.54 12.53 -20.69
C SER A 351 5.44 11.48 -19.57
N SER A 352 4.24 10.93 -19.37
CA SER A 352 4.00 9.91 -18.33
C SER A 352 4.98 8.73 -18.39
N PRO A 353 5.26 8.10 -19.55
CA PRO A 353 6.28 7.03 -19.62
C PRO A 353 7.69 7.50 -19.26
N LEU A 354 8.04 8.74 -19.58
CA LEU A 354 9.36 9.30 -19.22
C LEU A 354 9.48 9.52 -17.71
N LYS A 355 8.41 9.99 -17.06
CA LYS A 355 8.37 10.12 -15.59
C LYS A 355 8.53 8.78 -14.91
N PHE A 356 7.88 7.73 -15.41
CA PHE A 356 8.04 6.36 -14.90
C PHE A 356 9.49 5.86 -15.05
N ALA A 357 10.10 6.07 -16.20
CA ALA A 357 11.49 5.67 -16.44
C ALA A 357 12.46 6.35 -15.45
N ILE A 358 12.33 7.67 -15.27
CA ILE A 358 13.17 8.44 -14.35
C ILE A 358 12.88 8.01 -12.89
N GLY A 359 11.62 7.81 -12.52
CA GLY A 359 11.22 7.36 -11.19
C GLY A 359 11.81 5.99 -10.81
N LEU A 360 11.83 5.03 -11.75
CA LEU A 360 12.50 3.75 -11.56
C LEU A 360 14.00 3.88 -11.38
N MET A 361 14.65 4.79 -12.12
CA MET A 361 16.08 5.03 -11.95
C MET A 361 16.41 5.61 -10.57
N PHE A 362 15.57 6.50 -10.02
CA PHE A 362 15.72 6.99 -8.65
C PHE A 362 15.49 5.89 -7.61
N ALA A 363 14.49 5.03 -7.80
CA ALA A 363 14.27 3.88 -6.93
C ALA A 363 15.47 2.91 -6.96
N GLY A 364 16.03 2.64 -8.15
CA GLY A 364 17.25 1.84 -8.29
C GLY A 364 18.46 2.49 -7.64
N ALA A 365 18.65 3.81 -7.82
CA ALA A 365 19.74 4.56 -7.20
C ALA A 365 19.68 4.53 -5.66
N SER A 366 18.48 4.52 -5.08
CA SER A 366 18.25 4.36 -3.64
C SER A 366 18.86 3.05 -3.11
N PHE A 367 18.68 1.94 -3.81
CA PHE A 367 19.25 0.64 -3.45
C PHE A 367 20.76 0.57 -3.73
N LEU A 368 21.22 1.10 -4.88
CA LEU A 368 22.66 1.18 -5.17
C LEU A 368 23.41 1.99 -4.11
N LEU A 369 22.81 3.04 -3.56
CA LEU A 369 23.37 3.82 -2.46
C LEU A 369 23.63 2.96 -1.22
N LEU A 370 22.72 2.03 -0.87
CA LEU A 370 22.85 1.14 0.27
C LEU A 370 23.88 0.02 0.08
N ALA A 371 24.30 -0.26 -1.15
CA ALA A 371 25.40 -1.18 -1.41
C ALA A 371 26.78 -0.59 -1.08
N ILE A 372 26.91 0.75 -1.09
CA ILE A 372 28.19 1.45 -0.93
C ILE A 372 28.84 1.16 0.43
N PRO A 373 28.15 1.34 1.59
CA PRO A 373 28.78 1.14 2.88
C PRO A 373 29.29 -0.29 3.09
N GLY A 374 28.54 -1.29 2.62
CA GLY A 374 29.00 -2.69 2.65
C GLY A 374 30.23 -2.94 1.80
N SER A 375 30.29 -2.30 0.61
CA SER A 375 31.42 -2.41 -0.30
C SER A 375 32.70 -1.73 0.21
N LEU A 376 32.56 -0.62 0.97
CA LEU A 376 33.70 0.15 1.47
C LEU A 376 34.21 -0.38 2.82
N TRP A 377 33.33 -0.77 3.73
CA TRP A 377 33.68 -1.10 5.13
C TRP A 377 33.27 -2.50 5.56
N GLY A 378 32.78 -3.33 4.62
CA GLY A 378 32.24 -4.65 4.92
C GLY A 378 30.87 -4.63 5.59
N THR A 379 30.31 -5.80 5.83
CA THR A 379 28.93 -5.98 6.30
C THR A 379 28.82 -6.32 7.80
N ALA A 380 29.92 -6.39 8.52
CA ALA A 380 29.95 -6.77 9.95
C ALA A 380 29.66 -5.59 10.90
N GLY A 381 30.09 -4.38 10.54
CA GLY A 381 30.00 -3.20 11.37
C GLY A 381 28.71 -2.38 11.16
N ARG A 382 28.40 -1.49 12.08
CA ARG A 382 27.32 -0.50 11.92
C ARG A 382 27.79 0.70 11.09
N VAL A 383 26.88 1.28 10.34
CA VAL A 383 27.14 2.42 9.45
C VAL A 383 26.27 3.62 9.82
N SER A 384 26.63 4.79 9.32
CA SER A 384 25.88 6.03 9.59
C SER A 384 24.42 5.95 9.18
N PRO A 385 23.47 6.51 9.97
CA PRO A 385 22.07 6.67 9.61
C PRO A 385 21.82 7.43 8.30
N LEU A 386 22.78 8.24 7.87
CA LEU A 386 22.68 9.06 6.65
C LEU A 386 22.52 8.21 5.37
N TRP A 387 22.99 6.96 5.37
CA TRP A 387 22.78 6.05 4.24
C TRP A 387 21.31 5.71 4.03
N LEU A 388 20.59 5.40 5.13
CA LEU A 388 19.14 5.20 5.08
C LEU A 388 18.38 6.48 4.75
N LEU A 389 18.79 7.59 5.35
CA LEU A 389 18.19 8.91 5.04
C LEU A 389 18.31 9.21 3.54
N GLY A 390 19.49 9.03 2.95
CA GLY A 390 19.74 9.24 1.52
C GLY A 390 18.93 8.27 0.63
N SER A 391 18.85 7.00 1.03
CA SER A 391 18.05 6.00 0.33
C SER A 391 16.57 6.38 0.30
N TRP A 392 15.97 6.74 1.45
CA TRP A 392 14.59 7.21 1.52
C TRP A 392 14.37 8.49 0.70
N ALA A 393 15.32 9.44 0.76
CA ALA A 393 15.23 10.66 -0.03
C ALA A 393 15.16 10.37 -1.54
N LEU A 394 15.95 9.42 -2.04
CA LEU A 394 15.96 9.05 -3.46
C LEU A 394 14.69 8.29 -3.88
N ILE A 395 14.25 7.30 -3.10
CA ILE A 395 13.09 6.49 -3.50
C ILE A 395 11.81 7.33 -3.52
N ILE A 396 11.66 8.30 -2.59
CA ILE A 396 10.49 9.19 -2.57
C ILE A 396 10.50 10.18 -3.73
N ILE A 397 11.66 10.61 -4.24
CA ILE A 397 11.69 11.33 -5.53
C ILE A 397 11.09 10.46 -6.65
N GLY A 398 11.44 9.18 -6.69
CA GLY A 398 10.84 8.21 -7.61
C GLY A 398 9.33 8.10 -7.43
N GLU A 399 8.84 8.07 -6.19
CA GLU A 399 7.42 8.02 -5.88
C GLU A 399 6.67 9.26 -6.37
N MET A 400 7.22 10.45 -6.17
CA MET A 400 6.63 11.72 -6.66
C MET A 400 6.52 11.77 -8.19
N LEU A 401 7.37 11.04 -8.90
CA LEU A 401 7.32 10.92 -10.36
C LEU A 401 6.33 9.86 -10.84
N ILE A 402 6.14 8.78 -10.10
CA ILE A 402 5.37 7.60 -10.53
C ILE A 402 3.94 7.64 -9.98
N SER A 403 3.76 7.87 -8.68
CA SER A 403 2.47 7.64 -8.00
C SER A 403 1.34 8.54 -8.51
N PRO A 404 1.46 9.89 -8.55
CA PRO A 404 0.37 10.73 -9.04
C PRO A 404 0.13 10.56 -10.54
N VAL A 405 1.19 10.29 -11.31
CA VAL A 405 1.11 10.10 -12.76
C VAL A 405 0.47 8.76 -13.09
N GLY A 406 0.82 7.69 -12.37
CA GLY A 406 0.30 6.35 -12.58
C GLY A 406 -1.21 6.29 -12.37
N LEU A 407 -1.71 6.88 -11.30
CA LEU A 407 -3.14 6.95 -11.05
C LEU A 407 -3.89 7.70 -12.17
N SER A 408 -3.35 8.85 -12.60
CA SER A 408 -3.92 9.65 -13.69
C SER A 408 -3.92 8.89 -15.03
N VAL A 409 -2.80 8.24 -15.38
CA VAL A 409 -2.69 7.48 -16.64
C VAL A 409 -3.61 6.26 -16.64
N THR A 410 -3.73 5.57 -15.53
CA THR A 410 -4.62 4.43 -15.37
C THR A 410 -6.07 4.81 -15.71
N THR A 411 -6.55 5.95 -15.21
CA THR A 411 -7.90 6.44 -15.54
C THR A 411 -8.05 6.84 -17.00
N LYS A 412 -7.06 7.53 -17.54
CA LYS A 412 -7.10 8.04 -18.93
C LYS A 412 -7.04 6.93 -19.98
N LEU A 413 -6.32 5.83 -19.68
CA LEU A 413 -6.17 4.69 -20.60
C LEU A 413 -7.26 3.63 -20.45
N ALA A 414 -8.16 3.78 -19.48
CA ALA A 414 -9.19 2.82 -19.16
C ALA A 414 -10.20 2.67 -20.34
N PRO A 415 -10.51 1.42 -20.77
CA PRO A 415 -11.65 1.18 -21.62
C PRO A 415 -12.95 1.58 -20.91
N LYS A 416 -13.89 2.19 -21.62
CA LYS A 416 -15.15 2.69 -21.04
C LYS A 416 -15.93 1.63 -20.26
N VAL A 417 -15.93 0.39 -20.76
CA VAL A 417 -16.65 -0.74 -20.13
C VAL A 417 -15.88 -1.38 -18.95
N PHE A 418 -14.62 -1.04 -18.75
CA PHE A 418 -13.75 -1.61 -17.72
C PHE A 418 -13.08 -0.55 -16.84
N THR A 419 -13.69 0.62 -16.68
CA THR A 419 -13.10 1.75 -15.95
C THR A 419 -12.76 1.39 -14.51
N SER A 420 -13.65 0.71 -13.78
CA SER A 420 -13.41 0.31 -12.37
C SER A 420 -12.32 -0.76 -12.26
N GLN A 421 -12.32 -1.76 -13.16
CA GLN A 421 -11.25 -2.77 -13.19
C GLN A 421 -9.90 -2.15 -13.49
N MET A 422 -9.84 -1.21 -14.44
CA MET A 422 -8.60 -0.53 -14.77
C MET A 422 -8.08 0.31 -13.60
N MET A 423 -8.97 0.98 -12.84
CA MET A 423 -8.59 1.67 -11.61
C MET A 423 -8.02 0.72 -10.55
N SER A 424 -8.60 -0.47 -10.43
CA SER A 424 -8.09 -1.50 -9.53
C SER A 424 -6.68 -1.95 -9.91
N MET A 425 -6.31 -1.93 -11.21
CA MET A 425 -4.98 -2.31 -11.67
C MET A 425 -3.86 -1.47 -11.04
N TRP A 426 -4.10 -0.20 -10.74
CA TRP A 426 -3.11 0.63 -10.05
C TRP A 426 -2.76 0.08 -8.66
N PHE A 427 -3.76 -0.28 -7.87
CA PHE A 427 -3.56 -0.87 -6.54
C PHE A 427 -3.04 -2.32 -6.61
N LEU A 428 -3.43 -3.06 -7.65
CA LEU A 428 -2.91 -4.39 -7.91
C LEU A 428 -1.41 -4.37 -8.25
N ALA A 429 -0.87 -3.29 -8.81
CA ALA A 429 0.57 -3.16 -9.00
C ALA A 429 1.34 -3.20 -7.67
N SER A 430 0.83 -2.50 -6.63
CA SER A 430 1.40 -2.57 -5.27
C SER A 430 1.23 -3.97 -4.65
N ALA A 431 0.07 -4.59 -4.85
CA ALA A 431 -0.18 -5.96 -4.37
C ALA A 431 0.79 -6.98 -4.98
N VAL A 432 0.99 -6.92 -6.31
CA VAL A 432 1.96 -7.79 -7.02
C VAL A 432 3.38 -7.49 -6.56
N GLY A 433 3.77 -6.20 -6.46
CA GLY A 433 5.10 -5.80 -5.98
C GLY A 433 5.40 -6.37 -4.60
N SER A 434 4.48 -6.22 -3.65
CA SER A 434 4.59 -6.78 -2.30
C SER A 434 4.60 -8.31 -2.29
N ALA A 435 3.79 -8.96 -3.13
CA ALA A 435 3.75 -10.43 -3.23
C ALA A 435 5.07 -11.00 -3.80
N LEU A 436 5.64 -10.33 -4.80
CA LEU A 436 6.97 -10.70 -5.32
C LEU A 436 8.06 -10.49 -4.27
N ASN A 437 7.97 -9.43 -3.46
CA ASN A 437 8.89 -9.22 -2.34
C ASN A 437 8.89 -10.40 -1.38
N ALA A 438 7.74 -11.02 -1.10
CA ALA A 438 7.67 -12.19 -0.23
C ALA A 438 8.58 -13.34 -0.67
N GLN A 439 8.95 -13.40 -1.95
CA GLN A 439 9.87 -14.40 -2.51
C GLN A 439 11.35 -14.00 -2.38
N PHE A 440 11.65 -12.70 -2.33
CA PHE A 440 13.01 -12.19 -2.43
C PHE A 440 13.57 -11.62 -1.12
N VAL A 441 12.73 -11.10 -0.22
CA VAL A 441 13.20 -10.46 1.02
C VAL A 441 13.97 -11.41 1.94
N GLY A 442 13.66 -12.70 1.89
CA GLY A 442 14.39 -13.74 2.62
C GLY A 442 15.84 -13.97 2.15
N LEU A 443 16.19 -13.48 0.96
CA LEU A 443 17.56 -13.54 0.42
C LEU A 443 18.48 -12.48 1.05
N TYR A 444 17.93 -11.47 1.70
CA TYR A 444 18.69 -10.43 2.37
C TYR A 444 19.27 -10.94 3.70
N ASN A 445 20.59 -10.95 3.80
CA ASN A 445 21.33 -11.26 5.02
C ASN A 445 22.73 -10.60 4.94
N PRO A 446 23.53 -10.58 6.02
CA PRO A 446 24.84 -9.92 6.01
C PRO A 446 25.80 -10.41 4.91
N SER A 447 25.74 -11.69 4.51
CA SER A 447 26.61 -12.22 3.45
C SER A 447 26.14 -11.85 2.05
N THR A 448 24.87 -11.56 1.85
CA THR A 448 24.29 -11.22 0.56
C THR A 448 23.99 -9.72 0.41
N GLU A 449 24.14 -8.91 1.46
CA GLU A 449 23.77 -7.49 1.52
C GLU A 449 24.18 -6.70 0.28
N ILE A 450 25.45 -6.75 -0.09
CA ILE A 450 26.00 -6.01 -1.22
C ILE A 450 25.35 -6.48 -2.53
N HIS A 451 25.31 -7.79 -2.77
CA HIS A 451 24.75 -8.37 -4.00
C HIS A 451 23.25 -8.12 -4.09
N TYR A 452 22.55 -8.14 -2.95
CA TYR A 452 21.12 -7.85 -2.87
C TYR A 452 20.82 -6.41 -3.32
N PHE A 453 21.48 -5.44 -2.71
CA PHE A 453 21.26 -4.04 -3.06
C PHE A 453 21.75 -3.69 -4.49
N LEU A 454 22.89 -4.23 -4.92
CA LEU A 454 23.38 -4.05 -6.30
C LEU A 454 22.41 -4.70 -7.31
N GLY A 455 21.94 -5.91 -7.05
CA GLY A 455 21.07 -6.66 -7.96
C GLY A 455 19.73 -5.97 -8.16
N PHE A 456 19.02 -5.64 -7.07
CA PHE A 456 17.73 -4.95 -7.14
C PHE A 456 17.86 -3.51 -7.66
N GLY A 457 18.89 -2.78 -7.22
CA GLY A 457 19.16 -1.43 -7.69
C GLY A 457 19.49 -1.39 -9.18
N ALA A 458 20.39 -2.26 -9.63
CA ALA A 458 20.75 -2.35 -11.06
C ALA A 458 19.55 -2.79 -11.92
N ALA A 459 18.75 -3.77 -11.47
CA ALA A 459 17.57 -4.21 -12.19
C ALA A 459 16.57 -3.06 -12.41
N ALA A 460 16.34 -2.22 -11.38
CA ALA A 460 15.45 -1.07 -11.49
C ALA A 460 16.01 0.01 -12.44
N VAL A 461 17.31 0.31 -12.37
CA VAL A 461 17.95 1.26 -13.29
C VAL A 461 17.88 0.74 -14.72
N VAL A 462 18.22 -0.53 -14.97
CA VAL A 462 18.14 -1.15 -16.30
C VAL A 462 16.72 -1.09 -16.86
N LEU A 463 15.71 -1.44 -16.06
CA LEU A 463 14.31 -1.34 -16.50
C LEU A 463 13.89 0.11 -16.75
N GLY A 464 14.36 1.08 -15.94
CA GLY A 464 14.17 2.49 -16.21
C GLY A 464 14.77 2.91 -17.57
N ILE A 465 16.00 2.46 -17.88
CA ILE A 465 16.64 2.70 -19.17
C ILE A 465 15.86 2.04 -20.31
N LEU A 466 15.44 0.79 -20.15
CA LEU A 466 14.60 0.09 -21.15
C LEU A 466 13.30 0.86 -21.40
N MET A 467 12.65 1.37 -20.34
CA MET A 467 11.49 2.24 -20.50
C MET A 467 11.78 3.53 -21.25
N LEU A 468 12.98 4.14 -21.12
CA LEU A 468 13.37 5.30 -21.93
C LEU A 468 13.31 4.98 -23.43
N PHE A 469 13.83 3.83 -23.84
CA PHE A 469 13.75 3.38 -25.24
C PHE A 469 12.31 3.12 -25.69
N MET A 470 11.44 2.66 -24.78
CA MET A 470 10.03 2.39 -25.06
C MET A 470 9.14 3.64 -25.08
N VAL A 471 9.59 4.80 -24.57
CA VAL A 471 8.79 6.03 -24.44
C VAL A 471 8.04 6.37 -25.73
N LYS A 472 8.72 6.37 -26.89
CA LYS A 472 8.10 6.69 -28.19
C LYS A 472 7.01 5.70 -28.57
N THR A 473 7.23 4.41 -28.34
CA THR A 473 6.27 3.34 -28.65
C THR A 473 5.05 3.42 -27.74
N VAL A 474 5.27 3.56 -26.42
CA VAL A 474 4.17 3.70 -25.45
C VAL A 474 3.32 4.93 -25.76
N LYS A 475 3.93 6.10 -26.01
CA LYS A 475 3.20 7.31 -26.41
C LYS A 475 2.35 7.11 -27.66
N ARG A 476 2.87 6.41 -28.69
CA ARG A 476 2.12 6.08 -29.90
C ARG A 476 0.90 5.21 -29.60
N LEU A 477 1.07 4.17 -28.77
CA LEU A 477 0.00 3.28 -28.36
C LEU A 477 -1.06 3.98 -27.48
N MET A 478 -0.67 4.98 -26.71
CA MET A 478 -1.58 5.81 -25.91
C MET A 478 -2.54 6.66 -26.76
N GLY A 479 -2.27 6.83 -28.05
CA GLY A 479 -3.17 7.48 -28.99
C GLY A 479 -3.42 8.96 -28.68
N GLY A 480 -2.38 9.72 -28.34
CA GLY A 480 -2.44 11.17 -28.06
C GLY A 480 -2.79 11.54 -26.62
N ILE A 481 -3.01 10.57 -25.73
CA ILE A 481 -3.15 10.80 -24.28
C ILE A 481 -1.75 11.07 -23.70
N GLN A 482 -1.64 12.15 -22.89
CA GLN A 482 -0.38 12.51 -22.20
C GLN A 482 -0.58 12.57 -20.70
#